data_4951324b695cbbe602f11fec184d1921
#
_entry.id   4951324b695cbbe602f11fec184d1921
#
_cell.length_a   1.000
_cell.length_b   1.000
_cell.length_c   1.000
_cell.angle_alpha   90.00
_cell.angle_beta   90.00
_cell.angle_gamma   90.00
#
_symmetry.space_group_name_H-M   'P 1'
#
loop_
_entity.id
_entity.type
_entity.pdbx_description
1 polymer ?
#
loop_
_entity_poly.entity_id
_entity_poly.type
_entity_poly.pdbx_seq_one_letter_code
_entity_poly.pdbx_strand_id
1 'polypeptide(L)'
;MLKDIGVKGQKRIKAAKVVVIGVGALGSPVIQYLAAAGVGTIKAIDFDEVSLENLQSQVLHGTRDVKRPKVASAKDKVKNINKNIVFEAVKEQLDASNIEAEIEGYDLVIDCTDNYKARYLINDACALHGIPLVFGAIYQFEGQVGIFNLDGGPCLRCQYPSPPPAGLIP
;
A
#
# COMPACT_ATOMS: atom_id res chain seq x y z
N MET A 1 -22.06 11.46 -8.04
CA MET A 1 -20.67 11.86 -8.35
C MET A 1 -20.44 13.24 -7.72
N LEU A 2 -19.36 13.42 -6.97
CA LEU A 2 -19.01 14.71 -6.36
C LEU A 2 -18.72 15.73 -7.45
N LYS A 3 -19.25 16.97 -7.33
CA LYS A 3 -19.10 18.03 -8.36
C LYS A 3 -17.64 18.33 -8.68
N ASP A 4 -16.77 18.35 -7.67
CA ASP A 4 -15.35 18.69 -7.80
C ASP A 4 -14.52 17.59 -8.47
N ILE A 5 -14.96 16.34 -8.42
CA ILE A 5 -14.33 15.22 -9.11
C ILE A 5 -14.87 15.12 -10.55
N GLY A 6 -16.18 15.07 -10.72
CA GLY A 6 -16.85 14.99 -11.99
C GLY A 6 -16.37 13.82 -12.87
N VAL A 7 -16.72 13.86 -14.14
CA VAL A 7 -16.28 12.85 -15.12
C VAL A 7 -14.78 12.91 -15.38
N LYS A 8 -14.21 14.12 -15.38
CA LYS A 8 -12.78 14.32 -15.63
C LYS A 8 -11.92 13.71 -14.52
N GLY A 9 -12.30 13.94 -13.27
CA GLY A 9 -11.62 13.34 -12.11
C GLY A 9 -11.74 11.82 -12.09
N GLN A 10 -12.92 11.27 -12.40
CA GLN A 10 -13.10 9.82 -12.47
C GLN A 10 -12.25 9.17 -13.58
N LYS A 11 -12.09 9.85 -14.73
CA LYS A 11 -11.17 9.38 -15.78
C LYS A 11 -9.71 9.33 -15.30
N ARG A 12 -9.28 10.34 -14.53
CA ARG A 12 -7.93 10.35 -13.93
C ARG A 12 -7.75 9.21 -12.94
N ILE A 13 -8.70 8.98 -12.04
CA ILE A 13 -8.68 7.86 -11.09
C ILE A 13 -8.59 6.52 -11.86
N LYS A 14 -9.37 6.36 -12.91
CA LYS A 14 -9.34 5.14 -13.75
C LYS A 14 -8.00 4.96 -14.48
N ALA A 15 -7.29 6.00 -14.79
CA ALA A 15 -5.98 5.93 -15.44
C ALA A 15 -4.84 5.69 -14.44
N ALA A 16 -5.06 5.96 -13.15
CA ALA A 16 -4.03 5.91 -12.12
C ALA A 16 -3.55 4.47 -11.85
N LYS A 17 -2.25 4.37 -11.56
CA LYS A 17 -1.55 3.14 -11.18
C LYS A 17 -0.97 3.31 -9.78
N VAL A 18 -1.35 2.46 -8.85
CA VAL A 18 -0.98 2.55 -7.44
C VAL A 18 -0.35 1.26 -6.95
N VAL A 19 0.77 1.37 -6.23
CA VAL A 19 1.36 0.24 -5.51
C VAL A 19 0.96 0.32 -4.04
N VAL A 20 0.46 -0.77 -3.47
CA VAL A 20 0.19 -0.92 -2.03
C VAL A 20 1.15 -1.97 -1.48
N ILE A 21 2.01 -1.56 -0.57
CA ILE A 21 3.00 -2.43 0.07
C ILE A 21 2.52 -2.78 1.48
N GLY A 22 2.29 -4.08 1.71
CA GLY A 22 1.61 -4.60 2.90
C GLY A 22 0.10 -4.77 2.69
N VAL A 23 -0.39 -6.01 2.85
CA VAL A 23 -1.80 -6.39 2.73
C VAL A 23 -2.35 -6.82 4.10
N GLY A 24 -1.89 -6.13 5.14
CA GLY A 24 -2.27 -6.32 6.53
C GLY A 24 -3.48 -5.47 6.95
N ALA A 25 -3.46 -5.03 8.21
CA ALA A 25 -4.55 -4.25 8.81
C ALA A 25 -4.77 -2.89 8.11
N LEU A 26 -3.69 -2.21 7.70
CA LEU A 26 -3.77 -0.95 6.96
C LEU A 26 -4.05 -1.17 5.47
N GLY A 27 -3.35 -2.11 4.83
CA GLY A 27 -3.50 -2.38 3.40
C GLY A 27 -4.88 -2.94 3.03
N SER A 28 -5.51 -3.70 3.91
CA SER A 28 -6.84 -4.29 3.68
C SER A 28 -7.90 -3.24 3.33
N PRO A 29 -8.21 -2.25 4.17
CA PRO A 29 -9.18 -1.20 3.83
C PRO A 29 -8.71 -0.32 2.69
N VAL A 30 -7.41 0.00 2.60
CA VAL A 30 -6.85 0.80 1.50
C VAL A 30 -7.16 0.16 0.15
N ILE A 31 -6.84 -1.11 -0.03
CA ILE A 31 -7.11 -1.84 -1.28
C ILE A 31 -8.60 -1.86 -1.61
N GLN A 32 -9.46 -2.11 -0.62
CA GLN A 32 -10.91 -2.14 -0.83
C GLN A 32 -11.44 -0.79 -1.32
N TYR A 33 -11.04 0.31 -0.69
CA TYR A 33 -11.52 1.64 -1.06
C TYR A 33 -10.94 2.13 -2.39
N LEU A 34 -9.68 1.84 -2.70
CA LEU A 34 -9.09 2.13 -4.02
C LEU A 34 -9.84 1.37 -5.12
N ALA A 35 -10.16 0.10 -4.89
CA ALA A 35 -10.93 -0.71 -5.84
C ALA A 35 -12.36 -0.18 -6.02
N ALA A 36 -13.03 0.18 -4.94
CA ALA A 36 -14.37 0.75 -4.98
C ALA A 36 -14.40 2.13 -5.68
N ALA A 37 -13.36 2.96 -5.47
CA ALA A 37 -13.20 4.25 -6.14
C ALA A 37 -12.89 4.12 -7.64
N GLY A 38 -12.44 2.95 -8.09
CA GLY A 38 -12.17 2.68 -9.50
C GLY A 38 -10.78 3.08 -9.96
N VAL A 39 -9.77 2.98 -9.08
CA VAL A 39 -8.35 3.10 -9.47
C VAL A 39 -8.04 2.01 -10.49
N GLY A 40 -7.50 2.41 -11.65
CA GLY A 40 -7.42 1.51 -12.81
C GLY A 40 -6.46 0.35 -12.64
N THR A 41 -5.31 0.58 -12.02
CA THR A 41 -4.32 -0.46 -11.71
C THR A 41 -3.91 -0.39 -10.25
N ILE A 42 -3.99 -1.51 -9.56
CA ILE A 42 -3.53 -1.67 -8.18
C ILE A 42 -2.55 -2.85 -8.16
N LYS A 43 -1.30 -2.59 -7.81
CA LYS A 43 -0.32 -3.63 -7.47
C LYS A 43 -0.30 -3.78 -5.96
N ALA A 44 -0.43 -4.99 -5.45
CA ALA A 44 -0.31 -5.29 -4.03
C ALA A 44 0.87 -6.24 -3.80
N ILE A 45 1.76 -5.86 -2.89
CA ILE A 45 2.98 -6.61 -2.57
C ILE A 45 2.95 -7.01 -1.10
N ASP A 46 3.02 -8.31 -0.83
CA ASP A 46 3.08 -8.88 0.51
C ASP A 46 3.57 -10.32 0.40
N PHE A 47 4.49 -10.74 1.26
CA PHE A 47 5.05 -12.09 1.24
C PHE A 47 4.30 -13.07 2.16
N ASP A 48 3.43 -12.57 3.04
CA ASP A 48 2.73 -13.34 4.06
C ASP A 48 1.55 -14.15 3.52
N GLU A 49 1.12 -15.07 4.39
CA GLU A 49 -0.12 -15.82 4.25
C GLU A 49 -1.16 -15.34 5.26
N VAL A 50 -2.41 -15.56 4.94
CA VAL A 50 -3.52 -15.23 5.84
C VAL A 50 -3.49 -16.15 7.05
N SER A 51 -3.44 -15.56 8.24
CA SER A 51 -3.55 -16.30 9.51
C SER A 51 -4.89 -16.02 10.20
N LEU A 52 -5.39 -17.00 10.96
CA LEU A 52 -6.68 -16.90 11.64
C LEU A 52 -6.71 -15.75 12.66
N GLU A 53 -5.62 -15.56 13.38
CA GLU A 53 -5.47 -14.54 14.42
C GLU A 53 -5.51 -13.10 13.86
N ASN A 54 -5.14 -12.91 12.60
CA ASN A 54 -5.11 -11.60 11.96
C ASN A 54 -6.45 -11.19 11.33
N LEU A 55 -7.42 -12.09 11.22
CA LEU A 55 -8.71 -11.78 10.57
C LEU A 55 -9.51 -10.68 11.27
N GLN A 56 -9.29 -10.48 12.56
CA GLN A 56 -9.96 -9.45 13.35
C GLN A 56 -9.62 -8.02 12.88
N SER A 57 -8.48 -7.81 12.22
CA SER A 57 -8.03 -6.50 11.71
C SER A 57 -7.85 -6.46 10.20
N GLN A 58 -7.63 -7.62 9.55
CA GLN A 58 -7.37 -7.71 8.12
C GLN A 58 -8.66 -8.03 7.34
N VAL A 59 -9.58 -7.07 7.32
CA VAL A 59 -10.96 -7.20 6.82
C VAL A 59 -11.09 -7.59 5.33
N LEU A 60 -10.00 -7.54 4.57
CA LEU A 60 -9.96 -8.00 3.19
C LEU A 60 -10.03 -9.52 3.07
N HIS A 61 -9.61 -10.24 4.12
CA HIS A 61 -9.52 -11.70 4.15
C HIS A 61 -10.68 -12.31 4.93
N GLY A 62 -10.95 -13.59 4.71
CA GLY A 62 -11.94 -14.35 5.44
C GLY A 62 -11.41 -15.71 5.87
N THR A 63 -12.17 -16.46 6.67
CA THR A 63 -11.77 -17.78 7.18
C THR A 63 -11.41 -18.80 6.10
N ARG A 64 -12.00 -18.67 4.90
CA ARG A 64 -11.69 -19.52 3.74
C ARG A 64 -10.33 -19.21 3.11
N ASP A 65 -9.74 -18.06 3.45
CA ASP A 65 -8.46 -17.61 2.91
C ASP A 65 -7.27 -18.01 3.79
N VAL A 66 -7.50 -18.59 4.98
CA VAL A 66 -6.43 -19.02 5.89
C VAL A 66 -5.44 -19.93 5.16
N LYS A 67 -4.14 -19.67 5.32
CA LYS A 67 -2.99 -20.30 4.65
C LYS A 67 -2.87 -20.00 3.14
N ARG A 68 -3.70 -19.11 2.61
CA ARG A 68 -3.49 -18.59 1.25
C ARG A 68 -2.59 -17.37 1.28
N PRO A 69 -1.81 -17.08 0.24
CA PRO A 69 -1.09 -15.80 0.13
C PRO A 69 -2.05 -14.62 0.27
N LYS A 70 -1.71 -13.63 1.10
CA LYS A 70 -2.55 -12.44 1.32
C LYS A 70 -2.88 -11.73 0.00
N VAL A 71 -1.90 -11.59 -0.89
CA VAL A 71 -2.08 -10.96 -2.21
C VAL A 71 -3.04 -11.73 -3.12
N ALA A 72 -3.07 -13.06 -3.05
CA ALA A 72 -4.00 -13.88 -3.82
C ALA A 72 -5.44 -13.74 -3.31
N SER A 73 -5.63 -13.75 -1.98
CA SER A 73 -6.93 -13.46 -1.36
C SER A 73 -7.42 -12.06 -1.71
N ALA A 74 -6.53 -11.05 -1.67
CA ALA A 74 -6.84 -9.69 -2.07
C ALA A 74 -7.31 -9.59 -3.52
N LYS A 75 -6.64 -10.30 -4.45
CA LYS A 75 -7.02 -10.35 -5.87
C LYS A 75 -8.46 -10.82 -6.07
N ASP A 76 -8.85 -11.88 -5.40
CA ASP A 76 -10.21 -12.41 -5.48
C ASP A 76 -11.25 -11.42 -4.95
N LYS A 77 -10.94 -10.74 -3.85
CA LYS A 77 -11.82 -9.71 -3.27
C LYS A 77 -11.98 -8.50 -4.17
N VAL A 78 -10.87 -7.98 -4.70
CA VAL A 78 -10.90 -6.84 -5.64
C VAL A 78 -11.73 -7.15 -6.87
N LYS A 79 -11.60 -8.36 -7.44
CA LYS A 79 -12.41 -8.82 -8.57
C LYS A 79 -13.91 -8.80 -8.26
N ASN A 80 -14.29 -9.12 -7.02
CA ASN A 80 -15.69 -9.08 -6.58
C ASN A 80 -16.20 -7.65 -6.34
N ILE A 81 -15.30 -6.71 -5.93
CA ILE A 81 -15.65 -5.30 -5.74
C ILE A 81 -15.77 -4.60 -7.10
N ASN A 82 -14.78 -4.77 -7.97
CA ASN A 82 -14.73 -4.09 -9.25
C ASN A 82 -13.92 -4.89 -10.29
N LYS A 83 -14.64 -5.56 -11.18
CA LYS A 83 -14.05 -6.39 -12.24
C LYS A 83 -13.26 -5.63 -13.31
N ASN A 84 -13.37 -4.30 -13.35
CA ASN A 84 -12.73 -3.47 -14.37
C ASN A 84 -11.32 -3.00 -13.96
N ILE A 85 -10.84 -3.40 -12.80
CA ILE A 85 -9.51 -3.04 -12.29
C ILE A 85 -8.49 -4.09 -12.71
N VAL A 86 -7.32 -3.64 -13.11
CA VAL A 86 -6.13 -4.49 -13.21
C VAL A 86 -5.54 -4.64 -11.82
N PHE A 87 -5.55 -5.86 -11.28
CA PHE A 87 -4.95 -6.15 -9.98
C PHE A 87 -3.74 -7.08 -10.12
N GLU A 88 -2.58 -6.57 -9.76
CA GLU A 88 -1.32 -7.28 -9.77
C GLU A 88 -0.98 -7.77 -8.37
N ALA A 89 -0.91 -9.09 -8.19
CA ALA A 89 -0.63 -9.72 -6.90
C ALA A 89 0.80 -10.24 -6.89
N VAL A 90 1.67 -9.63 -6.08
CA VAL A 90 3.09 -9.96 -5.98
C VAL A 90 3.36 -10.56 -4.60
N LYS A 91 3.68 -11.87 -4.54
CA LYS A 91 4.06 -12.54 -3.29
C LYS A 91 5.57 -12.48 -3.13
N GLU A 92 6.09 -11.33 -2.73
CA GLU A 92 7.52 -11.12 -2.54
C GLU A 92 7.81 -10.29 -1.29
N GLN A 93 8.97 -10.54 -0.69
CA GLN A 93 9.55 -9.67 0.31
C GLN A 93 10.41 -8.62 -0.40
N LEU A 94 10.14 -7.34 -0.14
CA LEU A 94 10.92 -6.26 -0.74
C LEU A 94 12.27 -6.09 -0.05
N ASP A 95 13.28 -5.90 -0.87
CA ASP A 95 14.63 -5.52 -0.48
C ASP A 95 15.26 -4.56 -1.50
N ALA A 96 16.53 -4.19 -1.29
CA ALA A 96 17.23 -3.23 -2.15
C ALA A 96 17.44 -3.74 -3.60
N SER A 97 17.30 -5.04 -3.85
CA SER A 97 17.51 -5.61 -5.19
C SER A 97 16.26 -5.61 -6.06
N ASN A 98 15.06 -5.53 -5.47
CA ASN A 98 13.80 -5.65 -6.20
C ASN A 98 12.87 -4.44 -6.10
N ILE A 99 13.00 -3.61 -5.05
CA ILE A 99 12.05 -2.51 -4.79
C ILE A 99 11.89 -1.54 -5.96
N GLU A 100 12.97 -1.18 -6.63
CA GLU A 100 12.92 -0.22 -7.74
C GLU A 100 12.09 -0.73 -8.91
N ALA A 101 12.31 -2.00 -9.31
CA ALA A 101 11.55 -2.64 -10.39
C ALA A 101 10.05 -2.77 -10.05
N GLU A 102 9.73 -2.92 -8.75
CA GLU A 102 8.34 -3.08 -8.31
C GLU A 102 7.54 -1.78 -8.31
N ILE A 103 8.21 -0.62 -8.16
CA ILE A 103 7.54 0.69 -8.12
C ILE A 103 7.65 1.48 -9.43
N GLU A 104 8.55 1.11 -10.33
CA GLU A 104 8.77 1.82 -11.59
C GLU A 104 7.50 1.87 -12.45
N GLY A 105 7.18 3.07 -12.96
CA GLY A 105 6.01 3.30 -13.82
C GLY A 105 4.67 3.37 -13.10
N TYR A 106 4.67 3.49 -11.76
CA TYR A 106 3.49 3.76 -10.95
C TYR A 106 3.43 5.24 -10.54
N ASP A 107 2.21 5.74 -10.36
CA ASP A 107 1.95 7.15 -10.03
C ASP A 107 2.04 7.43 -8.52
N LEU A 108 1.88 6.40 -7.69
CA LEU A 108 1.79 6.52 -6.23
C LEU A 108 2.16 5.20 -5.56
N VAL A 109 2.93 5.30 -4.48
CA VAL A 109 3.18 4.18 -3.56
C VAL A 109 2.47 4.45 -2.23
N ILE A 110 1.82 3.42 -1.67
CA ILE A 110 1.19 3.47 -0.35
C ILE A 110 1.88 2.44 0.54
N ASP A 111 2.56 2.93 1.57
CA ASP A 111 3.22 2.11 2.59
C ASP A 111 2.24 1.76 3.70
N CYS A 112 1.89 0.49 3.76
CA CYS A 112 1.06 -0.14 4.79
C CYS A 112 1.85 -1.16 5.61
N THR A 113 3.19 -1.05 5.64
CA THR A 113 4.06 -1.96 6.38
C THR A 113 4.10 -1.60 7.87
N ASP A 114 4.54 -2.55 8.69
CA ASP A 114 4.57 -2.44 10.14
C ASP A 114 6.00 -2.37 10.72
N ASN A 115 7.02 -2.25 9.85
CA ASN A 115 8.40 -2.21 10.31
C ASN A 115 9.24 -1.10 9.64
N TYR A 116 10.16 -0.54 10.41
CA TYR A 116 10.98 0.58 9.96
C TYR A 116 11.92 0.26 8.82
N LYS A 117 12.45 -0.97 8.74
CA LYS A 117 13.35 -1.38 7.66
C LYS A 117 12.65 -1.26 6.30
N ALA A 118 11.44 -1.78 6.20
CA ALA A 118 10.64 -1.67 4.99
C ALA A 118 10.28 -0.21 4.67
N ARG A 119 9.85 0.57 5.67
CA ARG A 119 9.48 1.99 5.51
C ARG A 119 10.59 2.83 4.92
N TYR A 120 11.82 2.70 5.46
CA TYR A 120 12.96 3.45 4.97
C TYR A 120 13.38 2.99 3.57
N LEU A 121 13.33 1.68 3.30
CA LEU A 121 13.57 1.14 1.96
C LEU A 121 12.58 1.71 0.93
N ILE A 122 11.29 1.67 1.23
CA ILE A 122 10.22 2.20 0.37
C ILE A 122 10.41 3.69 0.13
N ASN A 123 10.64 4.45 1.21
CA ASN A 123 10.88 5.89 1.11
C ASN A 123 12.06 6.22 0.22
N ASP A 124 13.19 5.52 0.40
CA ASP A 124 14.41 5.80 -0.35
C ASP A 124 14.20 5.52 -1.84
N ALA A 125 13.57 4.40 -2.19
CA ALA A 125 13.22 4.09 -3.57
C ALA A 125 12.26 5.13 -4.16
N CYS A 126 11.20 5.52 -3.44
CA CYS A 126 10.27 6.56 -3.88
C CYS A 126 10.95 7.91 -4.08
N ALA A 127 11.87 8.30 -3.19
CA ALA A 127 12.61 9.55 -3.29
C ALA A 127 13.55 9.56 -4.50
N LEU A 128 14.25 8.45 -4.78
CA LEU A 128 15.13 8.30 -5.94
C LEU A 128 14.37 8.40 -7.26
N HIS A 129 13.17 7.82 -7.34
CA HIS A 129 12.35 7.80 -8.55
C HIS A 129 11.37 8.98 -8.64
N GLY A 130 11.33 9.88 -7.64
CA GLY A 130 10.42 11.03 -7.62
C GLY A 130 8.94 10.62 -7.54
N ILE A 131 8.64 9.44 -6.96
CA ILE A 131 7.28 8.93 -6.82
C ILE A 131 6.71 9.38 -5.48
N PRO A 132 5.50 9.98 -5.44
CA PRO A 132 4.81 10.30 -4.20
C PRO A 132 4.59 9.06 -3.34
N LEU A 133 4.79 9.21 -2.02
CA LEU A 133 4.60 8.16 -1.02
C LEU A 133 3.53 8.57 -0.02
N VAL A 134 2.46 7.79 0.08
CA VAL A 134 1.52 7.86 1.20
C VAL A 134 1.97 6.88 2.27
N PHE A 135 2.22 7.40 3.45
CA PHE A 135 2.70 6.65 4.61
C PHE A 135 1.59 6.48 5.63
N GLY A 136 1.41 5.28 6.14
CA GLY A 136 0.53 4.97 7.25
C GLY A 136 1.24 4.16 8.32
N ALA A 137 1.01 4.49 9.59
CA ALA A 137 1.51 3.72 10.73
C ALA A 137 0.51 3.73 11.88
N ILE A 138 0.45 2.63 12.61
CA ILE A 138 -0.34 2.50 13.84
C ILE A 138 0.56 1.91 14.92
N TYR A 139 0.48 2.49 16.10
CA TYR A 139 1.07 1.95 17.32
C TYR A 139 0.11 2.15 18.48
N GLN A 140 -0.34 1.05 19.10
CA GLN A 140 -1.33 1.06 20.18
C GLN A 140 -2.61 1.82 19.78
N PHE A 141 -2.84 2.99 20.37
CA PHE A 141 -3.99 3.87 20.13
C PHE A 141 -3.65 5.13 19.32
N GLU A 142 -2.43 5.19 18.76
CA GLU A 142 -1.97 6.31 17.95
C GLU A 142 -1.82 5.90 16.50
N GLY A 143 -2.22 6.76 15.58
CA GLY A 143 -2.05 6.60 14.15
C GLY A 143 -1.33 7.78 13.53
N GLN A 144 -0.50 7.50 12.54
CA GLN A 144 0.19 8.51 11.75
C GLN A 144 -0.14 8.32 10.28
N VAL A 145 -0.40 9.41 9.59
CA VAL A 145 -0.58 9.45 8.14
C VAL A 145 0.21 10.63 7.60
N GLY A 146 0.93 10.42 6.53
CA GLY A 146 1.69 11.46 5.86
C GLY A 146 1.77 11.26 4.36
N ILE A 147 2.09 12.33 3.63
CA ILE A 147 2.42 12.30 2.21
C ILE A 147 3.83 12.84 2.06
N PHE A 148 4.68 12.08 1.40
CA PHE A 148 6.08 12.41 1.15
C PHE A 148 6.38 12.45 -0.36
N ASN A 149 7.43 13.13 -0.74
CA ASN A 149 7.89 13.28 -2.14
C ASN A 149 6.85 13.88 -3.11
N LEU A 150 5.77 14.49 -2.61
CA LEU A 150 4.76 15.10 -3.46
C LEU A 150 5.28 16.45 -3.96
N ASP A 151 5.32 16.67 -5.28
CA ASP A 151 5.69 17.93 -5.94
C ASP A 151 7.03 18.52 -5.44
N GLY A 152 8.03 17.68 -5.19
CA GLY A 152 9.33 18.08 -4.65
C GLY A 152 9.33 18.34 -3.15
N GLY A 153 8.28 17.96 -2.45
CA GLY A 153 8.18 18.05 -0.99
C GLY A 153 9.15 17.10 -0.25
N PRO A 154 9.19 17.18 1.09
CA PRO A 154 10.13 16.41 1.89
C PRO A 154 9.86 14.91 1.78
N CYS A 155 10.91 14.10 1.90
CA CYS A 155 10.81 12.65 2.08
C CYS A 155 10.70 12.28 3.57
N LEU A 156 10.45 11.01 3.87
CA LEU A 156 10.36 10.52 5.26
C LEU A 156 11.64 10.84 6.07
N ARG A 157 12.82 10.73 5.44
CA ARG A 157 14.11 11.04 6.11
C ARG A 157 14.29 12.51 6.43
N CYS A 158 13.62 13.41 5.73
CA CYS A 158 13.65 14.83 6.08
C CYS A 158 12.96 15.09 7.43
N GLN A 159 11.93 14.31 7.76
CA GLN A 159 11.22 14.39 9.04
C GLN A 159 11.80 13.47 10.10
N TYR A 160 12.20 12.26 9.70
CA TYR A 160 12.78 11.23 10.57
C TYR A 160 14.10 10.75 9.97
N PRO A 161 15.23 11.42 10.24
CA PRO A 161 16.54 11.12 9.60
C PRO A 161 17.03 9.71 9.84
N SER A 162 16.72 9.13 10.99
CA SER A 162 17.07 7.77 11.37
C SER A 162 15.91 7.05 12.04
N PRO A 163 15.83 5.72 11.91
CA PRO A 163 14.83 4.95 12.64
C PRO A 163 15.04 5.07 14.15
N PRO A 164 13.97 4.97 14.94
CA PRO A 164 14.11 4.93 16.40
C PRO A 164 14.99 3.78 16.84
N PRO A 165 15.67 3.87 18.00
CA PRO A 165 16.45 2.79 18.55
C PRO A 165 15.65 1.49 18.67
N ALA A 166 16.29 0.36 18.37
CA ALA A 166 15.65 -0.95 18.47
C ALA A 166 15.10 -1.19 19.89
N GLY A 167 13.84 -1.62 19.97
CA GLY A 167 13.15 -1.93 21.23
C GLY A 167 12.32 -0.78 21.83
N LEU A 168 12.36 0.42 21.26
CA LEU A 168 11.47 1.51 21.70
C LEU A 168 10.10 1.46 21.00
N ILE A 169 10.04 0.93 19.79
CA ILE A 169 8.81 0.75 19.00
C ILE A 169 8.96 -0.55 18.20
N PRO A 170 7.92 -1.34 17.99
CA PRO A 170 7.98 -2.59 17.24
C PRO A 170 8.37 -2.40 15.77
#